data_71c063477b88ceaa9d99d5a2f2e54ca2
#
_entry.id   71c063477b88ceaa9d99d5a2f2e54ca2
#
_cell.length_a   1.000
_cell.length_b   1.000
_cell.length_c   1.000
_cell.angle_alpha   90.00
_cell.angle_beta   90.00
_cell.angle_gamma   90.00
#
_symmetry.space_group_name_H-M   'P 1'
#
loop_
_entity.id
_entity.type
_entity.pdbx_description
1 polymer ?
#
loop_
_entity_poly.entity_id
_entity_poly.type
_entity_poly.pdbx_seq_one_letter_code
_entity_poly.pdbx_strand_id
1 'polypeptide(L)'
;MTGPYTLKRLTEVEDSAPKFGFSEVQEARFANDDLETEHTGVSHHRVKAGERQAFAHRHDNAEEVYVVLAGSGRVKLDDEILEVEALDAIRVAPGVTRKFEAGSDGIELLAFGPRHEGDGELIKDWWTD
;
A
#
# COMPACT_ATOMS: atom_id res chain seq x y z
N MET A 1 18.46 -7.79 -18.61
CA MET A 1 19.64 -7.83 -17.73
C MET A 1 19.59 -6.66 -16.77
N THR A 2 19.74 -6.95 -15.51
CA THR A 2 19.69 -5.92 -14.46
C THR A 2 21.05 -5.26 -14.29
N GLY A 3 21.14 -3.95 -14.46
CA GLY A 3 22.33 -3.20 -14.14
C GLY A 3 22.48 -2.99 -12.63
N PRO A 4 23.51 -2.27 -12.19
CA PRO A 4 23.73 -2.03 -10.76
C PRO A 4 22.72 -1.05 -10.14
N TYR A 5 21.90 -0.39 -10.95
CA TYR A 5 20.84 0.50 -10.49
C TYR A 5 19.76 0.64 -11.56
N THR A 6 18.57 1.02 -11.11
CA THR A 6 17.41 1.30 -11.98
C THR A 6 16.74 2.58 -11.49
N LEU A 7 16.40 3.46 -12.43
CA LEU A 7 15.59 4.65 -12.11
C LEU A 7 14.23 4.52 -12.78
N LYS A 8 13.17 4.64 -11.98
CA LYS A 8 11.80 4.59 -12.51
C LYS A 8 10.94 5.61 -11.77
N ARG A 9 10.18 6.40 -12.54
CA ARG A 9 9.20 7.30 -11.95
C ARG A 9 7.96 6.48 -11.58
N LEU A 10 7.56 6.50 -10.31
CA LEU A 10 6.46 5.66 -9.83
C LEU A 10 5.14 5.95 -10.56
N THR A 11 4.89 7.20 -10.93
CA THR A 11 3.68 7.53 -11.68
C THR A 11 3.64 6.96 -13.10
N GLU A 12 4.75 6.46 -13.59
CA GLU A 12 4.83 5.77 -14.89
C GLU A 12 4.72 4.24 -14.77
N VAL A 13 4.69 3.72 -13.53
CA VAL A 13 4.38 2.31 -13.28
C VAL A 13 2.89 2.11 -13.50
N GLU A 14 2.51 1.00 -14.12
CA GLU A 14 1.11 0.71 -14.40
C GLU A 14 0.28 0.73 -13.12
N ASP A 15 -0.84 1.45 -13.15
CA ASP A 15 -1.84 1.38 -12.09
C ASP A 15 -2.60 0.07 -12.21
N SER A 16 -2.52 -0.78 -11.19
CA SER A 16 -3.16 -2.10 -11.18
C SER A 16 -4.64 -2.06 -10.78
N ALA A 17 -5.11 -0.92 -10.26
CA ALA A 17 -6.50 -0.82 -9.79
C ALA A 17 -7.54 -1.15 -10.88
N PRO A 18 -7.40 -0.67 -12.13
CA PRO A 18 -8.37 -1.02 -13.17
C PRO A 18 -8.45 -2.52 -13.45
N LYS A 19 -7.33 -3.24 -13.39
CA LYS A 19 -7.30 -4.69 -13.64
C LYS A 19 -8.14 -5.46 -12.63
N PHE A 20 -8.20 -4.96 -11.40
CA PHE A 20 -8.89 -5.64 -10.30
C PHE A 20 -10.25 -5.01 -9.98
N GLY A 21 -10.68 -4.00 -10.75
CA GLY A 21 -12.01 -3.42 -10.63
C GLY A 21 -12.20 -2.43 -9.50
N PHE A 22 -11.13 -1.83 -8.96
CA PHE A 22 -11.25 -0.89 -7.86
C PHE A 22 -10.68 0.51 -8.13
N SER A 23 -10.58 0.90 -9.40
CA SER A 23 -10.10 2.23 -9.78
C SER A 23 -11.00 3.37 -9.30
N GLU A 24 -12.25 3.08 -8.91
CA GLU A 24 -13.15 4.10 -8.37
C GLU A 24 -12.70 4.60 -7.00
N VAL A 25 -11.99 3.80 -6.24
CA VAL A 25 -11.59 4.16 -4.87
C VAL A 25 -10.10 4.45 -4.73
N GLN A 26 -9.25 3.89 -5.60
CA GLN A 26 -7.80 4.03 -5.43
C GLN A 26 -7.00 3.81 -6.70
N GLU A 27 -5.70 4.19 -6.63
CA GLU A 27 -4.65 3.76 -7.55
C GLU A 27 -3.68 2.87 -6.75
N ALA A 28 -3.09 1.89 -7.43
CA ALA A 28 -2.09 1.00 -6.82
C ALA A 28 -1.04 0.64 -7.86
N ARG A 29 0.22 1.01 -7.59
CA ARG A 29 1.34 0.77 -8.50
C ARG A 29 2.40 -0.07 -7.81
N PHE A 30 2.60 -1.27 -8.32
CA PHE A 30 3.56 -2.23 -7.78
C PHE A 30 4.83 -2.15 -8.63
N ALA A 31 5.91 -1.66 -8.05
CA ALA A 31 7.09 -1.26 -8.79
C ALA A 31 8.22 -2.30 -8.83
N ASN A 32 8.04 -3.45 -8.22
CA ASN A 32 9.10 -4.45 -8.09
C ASN A 32 9.71 -4.84 -9.44
N ASP A 33 8.87 -5.18 -10.41
CA ASP A 33 9.35 -5.61 -11.72
C ASP A 33 9.96 -4.45 -12.51
N ASP A 34 9.33 -3.28 -12.45
CA ASP A 34 9.83 -2.08 -13.14
C ASP A 34 11.20 -1.66 -12.61
N LEU A 35 11.43 -1.81 -11.30
CA LEU A 35 12.71 -1.49 -10.68
C LEU A 35 13.70 -2.64 -10.73
N GLU A 36 13.23 -3.83 -11.09
CA GLU A 36 14.05 -5.04 -11.13
C GLU A 36 14.65 -5.39 -9.76
N THR A 37 13.84 -5.21 -8.69
CA THR A 37 14.30 -5.51 -7.33
C THR A 37 14.45 -7.02 -7.13
N GLU A 38 15.44 -7.41 -6.36
CA GLU A 38 15.62 -8.81 -5.96
C GLU A 38 15.09 -9.08 -4.56
N HIS A 39 15.29 -8.14 -3.64
CA HIS A 39 15.01 -8.36 -2.21
C HIS A 39 14.02 -7.37 -1.60
N THR A 40 13.80 -6.23 -2.25
CA THR A 40 12.95 -5.17 -1.72
C THR A 40 11.66 -5.06 -2.51
N GLY A 41 10.53 -4.99 -1.81
CA GLY A 41 9.25 -4.68 -2.40
C GLY A 41 8.92 -3.21 -2.22
N VAL A 42 8.40 -2.57 -3.25
CA VAL A 42 7.99 -1.16 -3.23
C VAL A 42 6.67 -1.02 -3.98
N SER A 43 5.72 -0.31 -3.36
CA SER A 43 4.47 0.04 -4.04
C SER A 43 4.02 1.44 -3.65
N HIS A 44 3.26 2.06 -4.54
CA HIS A 44 2.75 3.41 -4.39
C HIS A 44 1.24 3.37 -4.51
N HIS A 45 0.54 4.01 -3.57
CA HIS A 45 -0.92 3.98 -3.50
C HIS A 45 -1.47 5.38 -3.30
N ARG A 46 -2.60 5.65 -3.96
CA ARG A 46 -3.41 6.84 -3.70
C ARG A 46 -4.83 6.38 -3.45
N VAL A 47 -5.37 6.70 -2.28
CA VAL A 47 -6.77 6.43 -1.94
C VAL A 47 -7.53 7.73 -2.07
N LYS A 48 -8.64 7.71 -2.80
CA LYS A 48 -9.43 8.92 -3.07
C LYS A 48 -10.09 9.44 -1.80
N ALA A 49 -10.37 10.73 -1.79
CA ALA A 49 -10.96 11.42 -0.63
C ALA A 49 -12.19 10.68 -0.09
N GLY A 50 -12.20 10.42 1.20
CA GLY A 50 -13.30 9.76 1.89
C GLY A 50 -13.45 8.27 1.64
N GLU A 51 -12.60 7.69 0.79
CA GLU A 51 -12.69 6.28 0.45
C GLU A 51 -11.75 5.43 1.30
N ARG A 52 -12.05 4.14 1.38
CA ARG A 52 -11.16 3.13 1.96
C ARG A 52 -10.51 2.34 0.85
N GLN A 53 -9.35 1.76 1.11
CA GLN A 53 -8.77 0.79 0.17
C GLN A 53 -9.79 -0.30 -0.13
N ALA A 54 -9.73 -0.86 -1.33
CA ALA A 54 -10.72 -1.87 -1.75
C ALA A 54 -10.69 -3.14 -0.90
N PHE A 55 -9.49 -3.51 -0.43
CA PHE A 55 -9.29 -4.70 0.39
C PHE A 55 -8.36 -4.39 1.55
N ALA A 56 -8.58 -5.09 2.67
CA ALA A 56 -7.56 -5.22 3.67
C ALA A 56 -6.57 -6.29 3.22
N HIS A 57 -5.38 -6.30 3.79
CA HIS A 57 -4.44 -7.39 3.53
C HIS A 57 -3.53 -7.62 4.72
N ARG A 58 -2.83 -8.76 4.69
CA ARG A 58 -1.78 -9.08 5.63
C ARG A 58 -0.73 -9.92 4.94
N HIS A 59 0.47 -9.90 5.48
CA HIS A 59 1.58 -10.76 5.04
C HIS A 59 1.90 -11.76 6.14
N ASP A 60 2.18 -13.00 5.77
CA ASP A 60 2.48 -14.03 6.76
C ASP A 60 3.90 -13.89 7.32
N ASN A 61 4.85 -13.47 6.49
CA ASN A 61 6.27 -13.42 6.87
C ASN A 61 6.90 -12.04 6.75
N ALA A 62 6.38 -11.17 5.90
CA ALA A 62 7.00 -9.89 5.63
C ALA A 62 6.59 -8.81 6.63
N GLU A 63 7.59 -8.12 7.16
CA GLU A 63 7.39 -6.84 7.82
C GLU A 63 7.26 -5.78 6.73
N GLU A 64 6.31 -4.88 6.86
CA GLU A 64 6.10 -3.83 5.87
C GLU A 64 6.07 -2.46 6.55
N VAL A 65 6.65 -1.46 5.88
CA VAL A 65 6.61 -0.08 6.34
C VAL A 65 5.81 0.74 5.35
N TYR A 66 4.88 1.53 5.87
CA TYR A 66 4.14 2.51 5.11
C TYR A 66 4.62 3.90 5.47
N VAL A 67 4.76 4.76 4.47
CA VAL A 67 5.01 6.19 4.68
C VAL A 67 3.87 6.95 4.03
N VAL A 68 3.24 7.84 4.80
CA VAL A 68 2.24 8.75 4.25
C VAL A 68 3.00 9.88 3.56
N LEU A 69 2.86 9.99 2.24
CA LEU A 69 3.55 11.02 1.46
C LEU A 69 2.78 12.33 1.43
N ALA A 70 1.45 12.26 1.38
CA ALA A 70 0.59 13.43 1.29
C ALA A 70 -0.81 13.07 1.80
N GLY A 71 -1.56 14.09 2.20
CA GLY A 71 -2.90 13.91 2.70
C GLY A 71 -2.93 13.40 4.13
N SER A 72 -4.07 12.81 4.50
CA SER A 72 -4.29 12.29 5.85
C SER A 72 -5.39 11.25 5.81
N GLY A 73 -5.57 10.54 6.92
CA GLY A 73 -6.62 9.54 7.02
C GLY A 73 -6.49 8.73 8.29
N ARG A 74 -6.96 7.50 8.21
CA ARG A 74 -6.88 6.55 9.31
C ARG A 74 -6.37 5.22 8.78
N VAL A 75 -5.71 4.47 9.63
CA VAL A 75 -5.33 3.10 9.33
C VAL A 75 -5.89 2.19 10.43
N LYS A 76 -6.53 1.10 10.00
CA LYS A 76 -6.95 0.07 10.94
C LYS A 76 -5.94 -1.06 10.89
N LEU A 77 -5.43 -1.41 12.07
CA LEU A 77 -4.41 -2.44 12.28
C LEU A 77 -5.00 -3.44 13.27
N ASP A 78 -5.44 -4.59 12.77
CA ASP A 78 -6.27 -5.52 13.54
C ASP A 78 -7.46 -4.77 14.15
N ASP A 79 -7.52 -4.59 15.47
CA ASP A 79 -8.63 -3.92 16.15
C ASP A 79 -8.37 -2.45 16.47
N GLU A 80 -7.17 -1.95 16.20
CA GLU A 80 -6.83 -0.55 16.47
C GLU A 80 -7.00 0.34 15.25
N ILE A 81 -7.50 1.54 15.47
CA ILE A 81 -7.62 2.57 14.45
C ILE A 81 -6.77 3.75 14.86
N LEU A 82 -5.82 4.14 14.00
CA LEU A 82 -4.92 5.25 14.25
C LEU A 82 -5.12 6.34 13.20
N GLU A 83 -5.06 7.59 13.63
CA GLU A 83 -5.04 8.71 12.71
C GLU A 83 -3.62 8.91 12.19
N VAL A 84 -3.49 9.21 10.90
CA VAL A 84 -2.21 9.39 10.23
C VAL A 84 -2.24 10.62 9.33
N GLU A 85 -1.08 11.24 9.17
CA GLU A 85 -0.92 12.40 8.29
C GLU A 85 0.44 12.35 7.59
N ALA A 86 0.68 13.32 6.72
CA ALA A 86 1.90 13.36 5.91
C ALA A 86 3.16 13.20 6.74
N LEU A 87 4.06 12.37 6.26
CA LEU A 87 5.35 11.99 6.85
C LEU A 87 5.25 11.07 8.08
N ASP A 88 4.06 10.59 8.41
CA ASP A 88 3.97 9.48 9.36
C ASP A 88 4.48 8.21 8.71
N ALA A 89 5.22 7.43 9.48
CA ALA A 89 5.68 6.11 9.06
C ALA A 89 5.11 5.05 10.00
N ILE A 90 4.59 3.98 9.43
CA ILE A 90 3.96 2.91 10.20
C ILE A 90 4.65 1.59 9.87
N ARG A 91 5.24 0.95 10.89
CA ARG A 91 5.75 -0.42 10.74
C ARG A 91 4.62 -1.40 11.06
N VAL A 92 4.40 -2.34 10.16
CA VAL A 92 3.37 -3.37 10.35
C VAL A 92 4.06 -4.73 10.39
N ALA A 93 3.93 -5.41 11.52
CA ALA A 93 4.50 -6.74 11.72
C ALA A 93 3.80 -7.78 10.84
N PRO A 94 4.44 -8.91 10.55
CA PRO A 94 3.75 -10.03 9.91
C PRO A 94 2.52 -10.44 10.69
N GLY A 95 1.48 -10.86 9.99
CA GLY A 95 0.24 -11.33 10.57
C GLY A 95 -0.78 -10.25 10.93
N VAL A 96 -0.40 -8.97 10.89
CA VAL A 96 -1.33 -7.87 11.19
C VAL A 96 -2.15 -7.53 9.95
N THR A 97 -3.47 -7.58 10.08
CA THR A 97 -4.39 -7.15 9.02
C THR A 97 -4.50 -5.64 9.03
N ARG A 98 -4.41 -5.00 7.86
CA ARG A 98 -4.42 -3.54 7.76
C ARG A 98 -5.21 -3.06 6.55
N LYS A 99 -5.77 -1.87 6.71
CA LYS A 99 -6.51 -1.16 5.66
C LYS A 99 -6.48 0.34 5.96
N PHE A 100 -6.22 1.14 4.93
CA PHE A 100 -6.22 2.60 5.05
C PHE A 100 -7.55 3.19 4.60
N GLU A 101 -7.91 4.31 5.23
CA GLU A 101 -9.03 5.15 4.84
C GLU A 101 -8.49 6.55 4.61
N ALA A 102 -8.86 7.16 3.49
CA ALA A 102 -8.46 8.53 3.20
C ALA A 102 -9.38 9.53 3.90
N GLY A 103 -8.79 10.62 4.35
CA GLY A 103 -9.54 11.78 4.81
C GLY A 103 -10.05 12.61 3.64
N SER A 104 -10.48 13.84 3.93
CA SER A 104 -11.12 14.73 2.95
C SER A 104 -10.23 15.14 1.77
N ASP A 105 -8.91 15.05 1.93
CA ASP A 105 -7.95 15.41 0.88
C ASP A 105 -7.33 14.20 0.19
N GLY A 106 -7.83 12.99 0.48
CA GLY A 106 -7.21 11.77 0.02
C GLY A 106 -5.98 11.43 0.84
N ILE A 107 -5.35 10.29 0.51
CA ILE A 107 -4.09 9.90 1.14
C ILE A 107 -3.20 9.24 0.10
N GLU A 108 -1.91 9.60 0.13
CA GLU A 108 -0.90 9.01 -0.74
C GLU A 108 0.12 8.27 0.13
N LEU A 109 0.40 7.02 -0.25
CA LEU A 109 1.22 6.11 0.54
C LEU A 109 2.34 5.52 -0.28
N LEU A 110 3.48 5.32 0.37
CA LEU A 110 4.54 4.45 -0.13
C LEU A 110 4.62 3.25 0.81
N ALA A 111 4.62 2.04 0.26
CA ALA A 111 4.78 0.83 1.04
C ALA A 111 6.05 0.11 0.60
N PHE A 112 6.84 -0.35 1.55
CA PHE A 112 8.04 -1.10 1.23
C PHE A 112 8.37 -2.12 2.32
N GLY A 113 9.09 -3.17 1.91
CA GLY A 113 9.50 -4.24 2.78
C GLY A 113 10.21 -5.33 1.98
N PRO A 114 10.52 -6.46 2.60
CA PRO A 114 11.12 -7.58 1.87
C PRO A 114 10.18 -8.07 0.77
N ARG A 115 10.75 -8.45 -0.37
CA ARG A 115 9.97 -9.05 -1.45
C ARG A 115 9.78 -10.54 -1.17
N HIS A 116 8.56 -10.92 -0.79
CA HIS A 116 8.15 -12.31 -0.56
C HIS A 116 6.97 -12.64 -1.45
N GLU A 117 7.18 -13.41 -2.51
CA GLU A 117 6.10 -13.80 -3.41
C GLU A 117 5.14 -14.76 -2.70
N GLY A 118 3.85 -14.60 -2.97
CA GLY A 118 2.81 -15.44 -2.40
C GLY A 118 2.57 -15.26 -0.91
N ASP A 119 3.15 -14.23 -0.30
CA ASP A 119 3.05 -13.99 1.14
C ASP A 119 1.81 -13.20 1.54
N GLY A 120 1.24 -12.45 0.60
CA GLY A 120 0.10 -11.58 0.87
C GLY A 120 -1.23 -12.30 0.78
N GLU A 121 -2.16 -11.93 1.67
CA GLU A 121 -3.54 -12.41 1.65
C GLU A 121 -4.47 -11.21 1.61
N LEU A 122 -5.41 -11.19 0.66
CA LEU A 122 -6.43 -10.16 0.54
C LEU A 122 -7.66 -10.58 1.35
N ILE A 123 -8.18 -9.64 2.14
CA ILE A 123 -9.32 -9.89 3.02
C ILE A 123 -10.45 -8.95 2.65
N LYS A 124 -11.58 -9.52 2.21
CA LYS A 124 -12.76 -8.75 1.82
C LYS A 124 -13.63 -8.44 3.04
N ASP A 125 -14.45 -7.39 2.90
CA ASP A 125 -15.48 -7.03 3.87
C ASP A 125 -14.95 -6.83 5.30
N TRP A 126 -13.72 -6.36 5.39
CA TRP A 126 -13.07 -6.03 6.65
C TRP A 126 -13.09 -4.51 6.83
N TRP A 127 -13.44 -4.04 8.02
CA TRP A 127 -13.62 -2.62 8.33
C TRP A 127 -14.79 -2.04 7.54
N THR A 128 -15.98 -2.47 7.88
CA THR A 128 -17.22 -2.08 7.17
C THR A 128 -18.11 -1.12 7.96
N ASP A 129 -17.79 -0.82 9.20
CA ASP A 129 -18.56 0.09 10.07
C ASP A 129 -18.20 1.56 9.94
#